data_2436dfb92219ddc23415438a39822b75
#
_entry.id   2436dfb92219ddc23415438a39822b75
#
_cell.length_a   1.000
_cell.length_b   1.000
_cell.length_c   1.000
_cell.angle_alpha   90.00
_cell.angle_beta   90.00
_cell.angle_gamma   90.00
#
_symmetry.space_group_name_H-M   'P 1'
#
loop_
_entity.id
_entity.type
_entity.pdbx_description
1 polymer ?
#
loop_
_entity_poly.entity_id
_entity_poly.type
_entity_poly.pdbx_seq_one_letter_code
_entity_poly.pdbx_strand_id
1 'polypeptide(L)'
;MATILAHITIRAGKEPEFEAIAQTLHPASHATEPHLRAYGYWRGSEPRTYYTLLAFDSFLDFINHQTSDHHEIASPQLGGCIEAMRLEWVDPIQGASTLPPTRSQEAPADADELTAKYAQRFAAQIADWWPARP
;
A
#
# COMPACT_ATOMS: atom_id res chain seq x y z
N MET A 1 -0.31 9.22 9.59
CA MET A 1 -1.06 8.75 8.43
C MET A 1 -0.13 8.33 7.33
N ALA A 2 -0.54 7.38 6.53
CA ALA A 2 0.28 6.89 5.42
C ALA A 2 -0.61 6.71 4.19
N THR A 3 -0.31 7.42 3.11
CA THR A 3 -1.01 7.30 1.84
C THR A 3 -0.01 6.96 0.73
N ILE A 4 -0.28 5.88 0.02
CA ILE A 4 0.63 5.32 -0.98
C ILE A 4 -0.14 5.08 -2.27
N LEU A 5 0.49 5.44 -3.39
CA LEU A 5 0.03 5.09 -4.73
C LEU A 5 1.00 4.06 -5.31
N ALA A 6 0.48 2.89 -5.63
CA ALA A 6 1.25 1.85 -6.30
C ALA A 6 1.03 1.90 -7.81
N HIS A 7 2.11 1.95 -8.56
CA HIS A 7 2.13 1.85 -10.01
C HIS A 7 2.56 0.43 -10.37
N ILE A 8 1.68 -0.33 -11.00
CA ILE A 8 1.88 -1.77 -11.20
C ILE A 8 1.80 -2.12 -12.68
N THR A 9 2.78 -2.87 -13.17
CA THR A 9 2.74 -3.47 -14.51
C THR A 9 2.70 -4.99 -14.35
N ILE A 10 1.72 -5.62 -15.00
CA ILE A 10 1.47 -7.05 -14.91
C ILE A 10 2.10 -7.76 -16.10
N ARG A 11 2.65 -8.95 -15.87
CA ARG A 11 3.18 -9.80 -16.93
C ARG A 11 2.09 -10.15 -17.93
N ALA A 12 2.45 -10.21 -19.21
CA ALA A 12 1.51 -10.53 -20.28
C ALA A 12 0.77 -11.85 -20.00
N GLY A 13 -0.56 -11.80 -20.08
CA GLY A 13 -1.43 -12.95 -19.83
C GLY A 13 -1.76 -13.21 -18.37
N LYS A 14 -1.20 -12.43 -17.43
CA LYS A 14 -1.45 -12.58 -15.98
C LYS A 14 -2.51 -11.63 -15.44
N GLU A 15 -3.11 -10.81 -16.29
CA GLU A 15 -4.13 -9.84 -15.89
C GLU A 15 -5.31 -10.50 -15.17
N PRO A 16 -5.92 -11.60 -15.68
CA PRO A 16 -7.04 -12.23 -14.97
C PRO A 16 -6.65 -12.79 -13.60
N GLU A 17 -5.45 -13.36 -13.47
CA GLU A 17 -4.95 -13.88 -12.21
C GLU A 17 -4.73 -12.75 -11.19
N PHE A 18 -4.11 -11.65 -11.62
CA PHE A 18 -3.91 -10.47 -10.78
C PHE A 18 -5.24 -9.89 -10.31
N GLU A 19 -6.21 -9.73 -11.21
CA GLU A 19 -7.52 -9.18 -10.86
C GLU A 19 -8.27 -10.08 -9.88
N ALA A 20 -8.14 -11.42 -10.01
CA ALA A 20 -8.73 -12.36 -9.05
C ALA A 20 -8.10 -12.22 -7.65
N ILE A 21 -6.78 -12.02 -7.57
CA ILE A 21 -6.09 -11.78 -6.31
C ILE A 21 -6.58 -10.46 -5.67
N ALA A 22 -6.68 -9.39 -6.46
CA ALA A 22 -7.17 -8.10 -6.01
C ALA A 22 -8.61 -8.21 -5.46
N GLN A 23 -9.46 -8.97 -6.12
CA GLN A 23 -10.85 -9.22 -5.69
C GLN A 23 -10.94 -9.99 -4.37
N THR A 24 -9.89 -10.70 -3.99
CA THR A 24 -9.80 -11.40 -2.70
C THR A 24 -9.20 -10.48 -1.63
N LEU A 25 -8.13 -9.77 -1.94
CA LEU A 25 -7.45 -8.89 -0.99
C LEU A 25 -8.30 -7.71 -0.54
N HIS A 26 -8.98 -7.06 -1.48
CA HIS A 26 -9.76 -5.86 -1.20
C HIS A 26 -10.83 -6.10 -0.10
N PRO A 27 -11.74 -7.07 -0.24
CA PRO A 27 -12.72 -7.31 0.82
C PRO A 27 -12.11 -7.84 2.10
N ALA A 28 -11.04 -8.63 2.05
CA ALA A 28 -10.38 -9.13 3.25
C ALA A 28 -9.80 -7.98 4.09
N SER A 29 -9.14 -7.02 3.46
CA SER A 29 -8.59 -5.85 4.16
C SER A 29 -9.70 -4.97 4.72
N HIS A 30 -10.73 -4.67 3.94
CA HIS A 30 -11.85 -3.85 4.41
C HIS A 30 -12.61 -4.51 5.58
N ALA A 31 -12.67 -5.84 5.62
CA ALA A 31 -13.35 -6.56 6.68
C ALA A 31 -12.55 -6.67 7.98
N THR A 32 -11.21 -6.65 7.92
CA THR A 32 -10.35 -7.00 9.07
C THR A 32 -9.40 -5.91 9.52
N GLU A 33 -9.24 -4.82 8.76
CA GLU A 33 -8.28 -3.76 9.07
C GLU A 33 -9.02 -2.47 9.45
N PRO A 34 -9.21 -2.22 10.76
CA PRO A 34 -10.03 -1.09 11.24
C PRO A 34 -9.41 0.29 10.96
N HIS A 35 -8.10 0.36 10.72
CA HIS A 35 -7.37 1.60 10.46
C HIS A 35 -7.18 1.89 8.98
N LEU A 36 -7.80 1.10 8.11
CA LEU A 36 -7.81 1.31 6.67
C LEU A 36 -8.76 2.45 6.31
N ARG A 37 -8.24 3.48 5.63
CA ARG A 37 -9.01 4.67 5.24
C ARG A 37 -9.42 4.64 3.78
N ALA A 38 -8.56 4.11 2.91
CA ALA A 38 -8.88 3.93 1.50
C ALA A 38 -8.05 2.77 0.95
N TYR A 39 -8.67 1.95 0.11
CA TYR A 39 -7.99 0.86 -0.57
C TYR A 39 -8.81 0.48 -1.80
N GLY A 40 -8.19 0.52 -2.95
CA GLY A 40 -8.83 0.13 -4.19
C GLY A 40 -7.83 -0.12 -5.30
N TYR A 41 -8.27 -0.84 -6.33
CA TYR A 41 -7.49 -1.16 -7.50
C TYR A 41 -8.18 -0.61 -8.74
N TRP A 42 -7.39 -0.05 -9.67
CA TRP A 42 -7.90 0.50 -10.94
C TRP A 42 -7.06 0.02 -12.10
N ARG A 43 -7.70 -0.24 -13.24
CA ARG A 43 -7.01 -0.43 -14.51
C ARG A 43 -6.58 0.93 -15.03
N GLY A 44 -5.31 1.04 -15.45
CA GLY A 44 -4.83 2.22 -16.14
C GLY A 44 -5.21 2.21 -17.62
N SER A 45 -4.88 3.27 -18.33
CA SER A 45 -5.15 3.38 -19.78
C SER A 45 -4.21 2.55 -20.63
N GLU A 46 -2.97 2.33 -20.16
CA GLU A 46 -2.01 1.49 -20.88
C GLU A 46 -2.28 0.00 -20.58
N PRO A 47 -2.07 -0.90 -21.56
CA PRO A 47 -2.24 -2.34 -21.32
C PRO A 47 -1.39 -2.83 -20.16
N ARG A 48 -1.94 -3.75 -19.35
CA ARG A 48 -1.26 -4.40 -18.22
C ARG A 48 -0.87 -3.46 -17.09
N THR A 49 -1.38 -2.24 -17.08
CA THR A 49 -1.08 -1.23 -16.07
C THR A 49 -2.22 -1.10 -15.09
N TYR A 50 -1.88 -1.10 -13.80
CA TYR A 50 -2.84 -0.97 -12.70
C TYR A 50 -2.34 0.03 -11.67
N TYR A 51 -3.29 0.63 -10.96
CA TYR A 51 -3.01 1.53 -9.84
C TYR A 51 -3.71 1.03 -8.60
N THR A 52 -3.03 1.16 -7.46
CA THR A 52 -3.62 0.87 -6.16
C THR A 52 -3.35 2.05 -5.23
N LEU A 53 -4.41 2.62 -4.69
CA LEU A 53 -4.29 3.61 -3.63
C LEU A 53 -4.55 2.93 -2.29
N LEU A 54 -3.64 3.14 -1.33
CA LEU A 54 -3.77 2.64 0.04
C LEU A 54 -3.57 3.81 1.00
N ALA A 55 -4.50 3.95 1.94
CA ALA A 55 -4.38 4.97 2.98
C ALA A 55 -4.79 4.39 4.33
N PHE A 56 -3.99 4.67 5.34
CA PHE A 56 -4.13 4.14 6.70
C PHE A 56 -4.02 5.28 7.73
N ASP A 57 -4.53 5.06 8.93
CA ASP A 57 -4.44 6.03 10.02
C ASP A 57 -3.00 6.33 10.44
N SER A 58 -2.09 5.36 10.28
CA SER A 58 -0.68 5.54 10.57
C SER A 58 0.20 4.72 9.63
N PHE A 59 1.49 5.03 9.61
CA PHE A 59 2.49 4.23 8.88
C PHE A 59 2.51 2.79 9.41
N LEU A 60 2.42 2.59 10.73
CA LEU A 60 2.42 1.23 11.30
C LEU A 60 1.17 0.44 10.93
N ASP A 61 0.04 1.09 10.74
CA ASP A 61 -1.16 0.42 10.23
C ASP A 61 -0.96 -0.08 8.79
N PHE A 62 -0.23 0.67 7.97
CA PHE A 62 0.19 0.19 6.64
C PHE A 62 1.12 -1.03 6.78
N ILE A 63 2.07 -1.01 7.69
CA ILE A 63 2.95 -2.16 7.93
C ILE A 63 2.14 -3.37 8.43
N ASN A 64 1.14 -3.16 9.28
CA ASN A 64 0.24 -4.22 9.73
C ASN A 64 -0.57 -4.82 8.57
N HIS A 65 -0.95 -4.01 7.59
CA HIS A 65 -1.55 -4.50 6.35
C HIS A 65 -0.57 -5.40 5.58
N GLN A 66 0.68 -4.95 5.43
CA GLN A 66 1.71 -5.71 4.71
C GLN A 66 2.06 -7.04 5.39
N THR A 67 1.99 -7.11 6.72
CA THR A 67 2.28 -8.31 7.50
C THR A 67 1.04 -9.15 7.81
N SER A 68 -0.15 -8.73 7.40
CA SER A 68 -1.39 -9.47 7.64
C SER A 68 -1.36 -10.84 6.95
N ASP A 69 -2.09 -11.81 7.51
CA ASP A 69 -2.13 -13.17 6.98
C ASP A 69 -2.62 -13.18 5.53
N HIS A 70 -3.67 -12.45 5.22
CA HIS A 70 -4.22 -12.41 3.86
C HIS A 70 -3.24 -11.78 2.87
N HIS A 71 -2.46 -10.77 3.27
CA HIS A 71 -1.44 -10.16 2.40
C HIS A 71 -0.24 -11.09 2.23
N GLU A 72 0.23 -11.72 3.30
CA GLU A 72 1.35 -12.66 3.24
C GLU A 72 1.02 -13.89 2.38
N ILE A 73 -0.21 -14.40 2.44
CA ILE A 73 -0.66 -15.49 1.59
C ILE A 73 -0.69 -15.08 0.11
N ALA A 74 -1.15 -13.87 -0.18
CA ALA A 74 -1.25 -13.36 -1.54
C ALA A 74 0.10 -12.92 -2.14
N SER A 75 1.07 -12.56 -1.31
CA SER A 75 2.32 -11.95 -1.74
C SER A 75 3.10 -12.78 -2.78
N PRO A 76 3.31 -14.10 -2.61
CA PRO A 76 3.95 -14.91 -3.64
C PRO A 76 3.17 -14.97 -4.96
N GLN A 77 1.84 -14.99 -4.89
CA GLN A 77 0.96 -15.01 -6.06
C GLN A 77 1.06 -13.66 -6.82
N LEU A 78 1.07 -12.56 -6.08
CA LEU A 78 1.29 -11.23 -6.66
C LEU A 78 2.65 -11.15 -7.34
N GLY A 79 3.70 -11.66 -6.70
CA GLY A 79 5.05 -11.70 -7.28
C GLY A 79 5.11 -12.47 -8.59
N GLY A 80 4.28 -13.50 -8.75
CA GLY A 80 4.16 -14.26 -10.00
C GLY A 80 3.47 -13.51 -11.13
N CYS A 81 2.65 -12.51 -10.80
CA CYS A 81 1.90 -11.70 -11.77
C CYS A 81 2.61 -10.40 -12.13
N ILE A 82 3.38 -9.82 -11.21
CA ILE A 82 3.93 -8.48 -11.34
C ILE A 82 5.25 -8.50 -12.10
N GLU A 83 5.32 -7.72 -13.19
CA GLU A 83 6.53 -7.48 -13.95
C GLU A 83 7.35 -6.33 -13.31
N ALA A 84 6.68 -5.24 -12.93
CA ALA A 84 7.29 -4.07 -12.32
C ALA A 84 6.30 -3.38 -11.38
N MET A 85 6.82 -2.83 -10.28
CA MET A 85 6.00 -2.09 -9.33
C MET A 85 6.82 -0.94 -8.75
N ARG A 86 6.17 0.25 -8.63
CA ARG A 86 6.73 1.40 -7.96
C ARG A 86 5.74 1.89 -6.91
N LEU A 87 6.17 1.93 -5.67
CA LEU A 87 5.40 2.53 -4.57
C LEU A 87 5.79 4.00 -4.45
N GLU A 88 4.79 4.86 -4.49
CA GLU A 88 4.98 6.29 -4.35
C GLU A 88 4.23 6.78 -3.12
N TRP A 89 4.96 7.32 -2.15
CA TRP A 89 4.35 8.02 -1.04
C TRP A 89 3.78 9.34 -1.54
N VAL A 90 2.52 9.62 -1.20
CA VAL A 90 1.84 10.83 -1.63
C VAL A 90 1.36 11.60 -0.41
N ASP A 91 1.29 12.93 -0.53
CA ASP A 91 0.86 13.80 0.55
C ASP A 91 -0.48 14.43 0.19
N PRO A 92 -1.59 14.05 0.85
CA PRO A 92 -2.90 14.64 0.58
C PRO A 92 -2.90 16.14 0.87
N ILE A 93 -3.43 16.90 -0.07
CA ILE A 93 -3.53 18.37 0.09
C ILE A 93 -4.65 18.72 1.06
N GLN A 94 -4.33 19.41 2.14
CA GLN A 94 -5.30 19.82 3.14
C GLN A 94 -6.40 20.67 2.51
N GLY A 95 -7.66 20.31 2.76
CA GLY A 95 -8.82 20.99 2.17
C GLY A 95 -9.20 20.50 0.77
N ALA A 96 -8.32 19.70 0.11
CA ALA A 96 -8.59 19.12 -1.20
C ALA A 96 -8.58 17.56 -1.16
N SER A 97 -8.46 17.00 0.01
CA SER A 97 -8.54 15.56 0.27
C SER A 97 -9.15 15.31 1.64
N THR A 98 -9.85 14.20 1.78
CA THR A 98 -10.37 13.75 3.08
C THR A 98 -9.32 12.97 3.87
N LEU A 99 -8.19 12.64 3.23
CA LEU A 99 -7.11 11.90 3.86
C LEU A 99 -6.14 12.87 4.55
N PRO A 100 -5.68 12.58 5.78
CA PRO A 100 -4.71 13.42 6.44
C PRO A 100 -3.29 13.27 5.88
N PRO A 101 -2.38 14.20 6.25
CA PRO A 101 -1.01 14.22 5.74
C PRO A 101 -0.23 12.94 6.02
N THR A 102 0.65 12.57 5.08
CA THR A 102 1.55 11.43 5.23
C THR A 102 2.69 11.77 6.18
N ARG A 103 2.99 10.87 7.12
CA ARG A 103 4.07 11.00 8.10
C ARG A 103 4.86 9.71 8.17
N SER A 104 6.16 9.83 8.39
CA SER A 104 6.99 8.68 8.73
C SER A 104 6.82 8.31 10.20
N GLN A 105 7.12 7.06 10.53
CA GLN A 105 7.05 6.54 11.90
C GLN A 105 8.03 5.39 12.03
N GLU A 106 8.71 5.31 13.15
CA GLU A 106 9.59 4.18 13.43
C GLU A 106 8.83 3.02 14.05
N ALA A 107 9.27 1.80 13.78
CA ALA A 107 8.72 0.63 14.43
C ALA A 107 9.08 0.67 15.94
N PRO A 108 8.15 0.24 16.83
CA PRO A 108 8.46 0.13 18.24
C PRO A 108 9.67 -0.78 18.50
N ALA A 109 10.40 -0.52 19.57
CA ALA A 109 11.59 -1.32 19.94
C ALA A 109 11.23 -2.79 20.22
N ASP A 110 9.98 -3.06 20.65
CA ASP A 110 9.45 -4.40 20.93
C ASP A 110 8.65 -5.00 19.76
N ALA A 111 8.72 -4.38 18.58
CA ALA A 111 8.05 -4.91 17.39
C ALA A 111 8.60 -6.30 17.05
N ASP A 112 7.72 -7.17 16.51
CA ASP A 112 8.18 -8.46 16.02
C ASP A 112 9.13 -8.30 14.82
N GLU A 113 9.85 -9.39 14.50
CA GLU A 113 10.87 -9.37 13.46
C GLU A 113 10.30 -8.99 12.09
N LEU A 114 9.12 -9.50 11.75
CA LEU A 114 8.49 -9.21 10.46
C LEU A 114 8.08 -7.74 10.36
N THR A 115 7.48 -7.18 11.41
CA THR A 115 7.10 -5.77 11.47
C THR A 115 8.34 -4.87 11.34
N ALA A 116 9.40 -5.15 12.08
CA ALA A 116 10.65 -4.39 12.00
C ALA A 116 11.27 -4.44 10.60
N LYS A 117 11.27 -5.62 9.97
CA LYS A 117 11.79 -5.82 8.62
C LYS A 117 10.99 -5.02 7.58
N TYR A 118 9.67 -5.08 7.65
CA TYR A 118 8.80 -4.39 6.68
C TYR A 118 8.79 -2.88 6.90
N ALA A 119 8.89 -2.42 8.14
CA ALA A 119 9.02 -1.00 8.45
C ALA A 119 10.27 -0.38 7.81
N GLN A 120 11.36 -1.14 7.73
CA GLN A 120 12.58 -0.74 7.05
C GLN A 120 12.43 -0.81 5.52
N ARG A 121 11.90 -1.93 5.02
CA ARG A 121 11.75 -2.19 3.58
C ARG A 121 10.80 -1.17 2.92
N PHE A 122 9.73 -0.81 3.59
CA PHE A 122 8.70 0.10 3.08
C PHE A 122 8.71 1.45 3.79
N ALA A 123 9.88 1.92 4.23
CA ALA A 123 10.00 3.19 4.93
C ALA A 123 9.36 4.33 4.15
N ALA A 124 8.60 5.16 4.84
CA ALA A 124 7.94 6.30 4.23
C ALA A 124 8.98 7.30 3.73
N GLN A 125 8.86 7.71 2.47
CA GLN A 125 9.72 8.72 1.87
C GLN A 125 8.98 10.04 1.83
N ILE A 126 9.37 10.95 2.72
CA ILE A 126 8.77 12.29 2.79
C ILE A 126 9.57 13.19 1.86
N ALA A 127 8.91 13.75 0.85
CA ALA A 127 9.57 14.60 -0.12
C ALA A 127 9.93 15.97 0.50
N ASP A 128 11.10 16.50 0.16
CA ASP A 128 11.61 17.73 0.74
C ASP A 128 10.73 18.96 0.46
N TRP A 129 10.01 18.95 -0.65
CA TRP A 129 9.16 20.07 -1.03
C TRP A 129 7.77 20.06 -0.39
N TRP A 130 7.42 18.97 0.32
CA TRP A 130 6.14 18.92 1.03
C TRP A 130 6.16 19.87 2.23
N PRO A 131 5.01 20.48 2.58
CA PRO A 131 4.95 21.36 3.75
C PRO A 131 5.41 20.65 5.02
N ALA A 132 6.15 21.37 5.87
CA ALA A 132 6.54 20.86 7.18
C ALA A 132 5.30 20.53 8.02
N ARG A 133 5.38 19.45 8.80
CA ARG A 133 4.32 19.02 9.71
C ARG A 133 4.72 19.28 11.16
N PRO A 134 3.82 19.81 11.97
CA PRO A 134 4.08 19.98 13.40
C PRO A 134 4.22 18.61 14.10
#